data_03dc7cf646ddebf92837c826c784d0ce
#
_entry.id   03dc7cf646ddebf92837c826c784d0ce
#
_cell.length_a   1.000
_cell.length_b   1.000
_cell.length_c   1.000
_cell.angle_alpha   90.00
_cell.angle_beta   90.00
_cell.angle_gamma   90.00
#
_symmetry.space_group_name_H-M   'P 1'
#
loop_
_entity.id
_entity.type
_entity.pdbx_description
1 polymer ?
#
loop_
_entity_poly.entity_id
_entity_poly.type
_entity_poly.pdbx_seq_one_letter_code
_entity_poly.pdbx_strand_id
1 'polypeptide(L)'
;MPNRPVLDFWYEFASPYSFLTALRIEPLAEAAGVSIRWRPFLLGPFFAAQGWSTSPFTLFPSKGRYMWRDVERRAGREGLALVRPETFPQN
;
A
#
# COMPACT_ATOMS: atom_id res chain seq x y z
N MET A 1 21.47 -1.58 -16.52
CA MET A 1 21.28 -2.18 -17.88
C MET A 1 20.36 -1.29 -18.69
N PRO A 2 20.81 -0.82 -19.85
CA PRO A 2 19.98 0.10 -20.61
C PRO A 2 18.70 -0.51 -21.17
N ASN A 3 18.62 -1.84 -21.27
CA ASN A 3 17.46 -2.53 -21.83
C ASN A 3 16.58 -3.21 -20.81
N ARG A 4 16.70 -2.80 -19.51
CA ARG A 4 15.82 -3.32 -18.47
C ARG A 4 14.40 -2.81 -18.66
N PRO A 5 13.39 -3.68 -18.60
CA PRO A 5 12.01 -3.20 -18.55
C PRO A 5 11.77 -2.34 -17.34
N VAL A 6 10.87 -1.38 -17.47
CA VAL A 6 10.52 -0.47 -16.37
C VAL A 6 9.09 -0.77 -15.94
N LEU A 7 8.92 -0.95 -14.63
CA LEU A 7 7.60 -1.14 -14.01
C LEU A 7 7.24 0.13 -13.25
N ASP A 8 6.11 0.74 -13.62
CA ASP A 8 5.58 1.85 -12.86
C ASP A 8 4.83 1.30 -11.66
N PHE A 9 5.31 1.62 -10.45
CA PHE A 9 4.67 1.20 -9.22
C PHE A 9 3.93 2.38 -8.61
N TRP A 10 2.61 2.36 -8.73
CA TRP A 10 1.74 3.38 -8.17
C TRP A 10 1.43 3.01 -6.73
N TYR A 11 1.77 3.88 -5.80
CA TYR A 11 1.61 3.59 -4.38
C TYR A 11 0.94 4.75 -3.66
N GLU A 12 0.24 4.43 -2.57
CA GLU A 12 -0.45 5.39 -1.74
C GLU A 12 0.10 5.31 -0.32
N PHE A 13 0.58 6.42 0.22
CA PHE A 13 1.25 6.45 1.51
C PHE A 13 0.36 5.97 2.65
N ALA A 14 -0.95 6.24 2.59
CA ALA A 14 -1.87 5.85 3.65
C ALA A 14 -2.37 4.42 3.51
N SER A 15 -2.00 3.70 2.46
CA SER A 15 -2.47 2.34 2.23
C SER A 15 -1.55 1.32 2.91
N PRO A 16 -2.05 0.53 3.88
CA PRO A 16 -1.24 -0.54 4.47
C PRO A 16 -0.77 -1.57 3.47
N TYR A 17 -1.57 -1.88 2.46
CA TYR A 17 -1.19 -2.84 1.43
C TYR A 17 -0.08 -2.30 0.53
N SER A 18 -0.14 -1.02 0.17
CA SER A 18 0.96 -0.38 -0.57
C SER A 18 2.25 -0.43 0.23
N PHE A 19 2.18 -0.21 1.54
CA PHE A 19 3.33 -0.27 2.42
C PHE A 19 3.99 -1.66 2.38
N LEU A 20 3.20 -2.72 2.50
CA LEU A 20 3.72 -4.08 2.46
C LEU A 20 4.37 -4.39 1.11
N THR A 21 3.75 -3.96 0.02
CA THR A 21 4.29 -4.17 -1.32
C THR A 21 5.57 -3.38 -1.53
N ALA A 22 5.61 -2.12 -1.04
CA ALA A 22 6.79 -1.28 -1.17
C ALA A 22 8.03 -1.90 -0.53
N LEU A 23 7.85 -2.62 0.57
CA LEU A 23 8.96 -3.27 1.26
C LEU A 23 9.52 -4.48 0.52
N ARG A 24 8.76 -5.10 -0.37
CA ARG A 24 9.18 -6.31 -1.09
C ARG A 24 9.47 -6.11 -2.57
N ILE A 25 8.97 -5.01 -3.16
CA ILE A 25 8.99 -4.90 -4.62
C ILE A 25 10.41 -4.72 -5.18
N GLU A 26 11.29 -4.02 -4.46
CA GLU A 26 12.65 -3.81 -4.96
C GLU A 26 13.44 -5.11 -5.12
N PRO A 27 13.52 -5.97 -4.08
CA PRO A 27 14.24 -7.24 -4.26
C PRO A 27 13.60 -8.15 -5.30
N LEU A 28 12.25 -8.13 -5.40
CA LEU A 28 11.57 -8.92 -6.42
C LEU A 28 11.90 -8.44 -7.83
N ALA A 29 11.88 -7.11 -8.03
CA ALA A 29 12.21 -6.52 -9.32
C ALA A 29 13.67 -6.78 -9.69
N GLU A 30 14.58 -6.66 -8.74
CA GLU A 30 15.99 -6.93 -8.98
C GLU A 30 16.19 -8.36 -9.41
N ALA A 31 15.55 -9.32 -8.75
CA ALA A 31 15.64 -10.72 -9.11
C ALA A 31 15.05 -11.00 -10.50
N ALA A 32 14.07 -10.22 -10.93
CA ALA A 32 13.42 -10.37 -12.22
C ALA A 32 14.10 -9.56 -13.33
N GLY A 33 15.10 -8.75 -13.02
CA GLY A 33 15.77 -7.89 -14.00
C GLY A 33 14.91 -6.71 -14.43
N VAL A 34 14.07 -6.19 -13.54
CA VAL A 34 13.13 -5.09 -13.82
C VAL A 34 13.50 -3.87 -12.99
N SER A 35 13.43 -2.68 -13.58
CA SER A 35 13.61 -1.42 -12.86
C SER A 35 12.27 -0.91 -12.38
N ILE A 36 12.25 -0.29 -11.18
CA ILE A 36 11.05 0.27 -10.60
C ILE A 36 11.04 1.78 -10.81
N ARG A 37 9.90 2.30 -11.27
CA ARG A 37 9.63 3.73 -11.26
C ARG A 37 8.54 4.00 -10.23
N TRP A 38 8.90 4.69 -9.17
CA TRP A 38 8.00 4.99 -8.06
C TRP A 38 7.06 6.13 -8.44
N ARG A 39 5.73 5.89 -8.34
CA ARG A 39 4.73 6.89 -8.67
C ARG A 39 3.73 7.03 -7.54
N PRO A 40 3.86 8.08 -6.71
CA PRO A 40 2.91 8.28 -5.61
C PRO A 40 1.56 8.80 -6.13
N PHE A 41 0.50 8.46 -5.42
CA PHE A 41 -0.81 9.02 -5.68
C PHE A 41 -1.61 9.08 -4.39
N LEU A 42 -2.71 9.84 -4.41
CA LEU A 42 -3.61 9.97 -3.27
C LEU A 42 -4.95 9.34 -3.63
N LEU A 43 -5.38 8.38 -2.82
CA LEU A 43 -6.63 7.68 -3.07
C LEU A 43 -7.85 8.49 -2.59
N GLY A 44 -7.65 9.38 -1.60
CA GLY A 44 -8.72 10.23 -1.09
C GLY A 44 -9.52 10.96 -2.15
N PRO A 45 -8.88 11.64 -3.12
CA PRO A 45 -9.62 12.32 -4.20
C PRO A 45 -10.50 11.39 -5.02
N PHE A 46 -10.07 10.15 -5.23
CA PHE A 46 -10.88 9.16 -5.94
C PHE A 46 -12.12 8.78 -5.13
N PHE A 47 -11.97 8.61 -3.82
CA PHE A 47 -13.12 8.34 -2.96
C PHE A 47 -14.07 9.53 -2.92
N ALA A 48 -13.52 10.74 -2.84
CA ALA A 48 -14.33 11.96 -2.84
C ALA A 48 -15.17 12.09 -4.12
N ALA A 49 -14.57 11.73 -5.27
CA ALA A 49 -15.28 11.74 -6.55
C ALA A 49 -16.45 10.75 -6.57
N GLN A 50 -16.41 9.71 -5.73
CA GLN A 50 -17.50 8.74 -5.58
C GLN A 50 -18.45 9.08 -4.43
N GLY A 51 -18.30 10.27 -3.82
CA GLY A 51 -19.14 10.70 -2.71
C GLY A 51 -18.70 10.21 -1.34
N TRP A 52 -17.49 9.67 -1.21
CA TRP A 52 -16.96 9.19 0.07
C TRP A 52 -16.04 10.24 0.69
N SER A 53 -16.28 10.56 1.96
CA SER A 53 -15.48 11.55 2.68
C SER A 53 -14.19 10.98 3.25
N THR A 54 -14.06 9.66 3.31
CA THR A 54 -12.88 8.96 3.86
C THR A 54 -12.77 7.59 3.20
N SER A 55 -11.83 6.77 3.66
CA SER A 55 -11.60 5.45 3.09
C SER A 55 -12.75 4.47 3.39
N PRO A 56 -12.94 3.43 2.55
CA PRO A 56 -13.93 2.40 2.84
C PRO A 56 -13.69 1.70 4.18
N PHE A 57 -12.45 1.62 4.61
CA PHE A 57 -12.11 0.96 5.88
C PHE A 57 -12.55 1.76 7.10
N THR A 58 -12.70 3.08 6.95
CA THR A 58 -13.24 3.94 7.99
C THR A 58 -14.77 3.99 7.93
N LEU A 59 -15.34 4.05 6.71
CA LEU A 59 -16.78 4.08 6.50
C LEU A 59 -17.45 2.76 6.91
N PHE A 60 -16.73 1.65 6.78
CA PHE A 60 -17.22 0.32 7.13
C PHE A 60 -16.31 -0.29 8.20
N PRO A 61 -16.63 -0.11 9.50
CA PRO A 61 -15.73 -0.52 10.59
C PRO A 61 -15.35 -2.00 10.59
N SER A 62 -16.26 -2.89 10.22
CA SER A 62 -15.95 -4.32 10.13
C SER A 62 -14.89 -4.60 9.07
N LYS A 63 -15.00 -3.91 7.94
CA LYS A 63 -14.01 -4.02 6.86
C LYS A 63 -12.66 -3.48 7.30
N GLY A 64 -12.66 -2.39 8.07
CA GLY A 64 -11.42 -1.84 8.62
C GLY A 64 -10.73 -2.79 9.57
N ARG A 65 -11.48 -3.41 10.47
CA ARG A 65 -10.93 -4.41 11.40
C ARG A 65 -10.35 -5.60 10.65
N TYR A 66 -11.05 -6.08 9.63
CA TYR A 66 -10.56 -7.19 8.80
C TYR A 66 -9.27 -6.81 8.09
N MET A 67 -9.23 -5.62 7.51
CA MET A 67 -8.04 -5.12 6.82
C MET A 67 -6.82 -5.13 7.74
N TRP A 68 -6.94 -4.60 8.97
CA TRP A 68 -5.83 -4.57 9.92
C TRP A 68 -5.38 -5.97 10.32
N ARG A 69 -6.31 -6.90 10.52
CA ARG A 69 -5.95 -8.29 10.81
C ARG A 69 -5.20 -8.93 9.65
N ASP A 70 -5.64 -8.67 8.43
CA ASP A 70 -4.98 -9.18 7.23
C ASP A 70 -3.57 -8.61 7.10
N VAL A 71 -3.43 -7.30 7.30
CA VAL A 71 -2.13 -6.63 7.22
C VAL A 71 -1.18 -7.15 8.30
N GLU A 72 -1.67 -7.35 9.52
CA GLU A 72 -0.88 -7.91 10.62
C GLU A 72 -0.35 -9.31 10.28
N ARG A 73 -1.20 -10.16 9.70
CA ARG A 73 -0.80 -11.50 9.29
C ARG A 73 0.26 -11.46 8.19
N ARG A 74 0.07 -10.58 7.21
CA ARG A 74 1.02 -10.43 6.11
C ARG A 74 2.36 -9.89 6.60
N ALA A 75 2.33 -8.89 7.45
CA ALA A 75 3.55 -8.33 8.04
C ALA A 75 4.29 -9.39 8.86
N GLY A 76 3.58 -10.18 9.65
CA GLY A 76 4.17 -11.26 10.43
C GLY A 76 4.85 -12.31 9.55
N ARG A 77 4.22 -12.65 8.42
CA ARG A 77 4.81 -13.60 7.46
C ARG A 77 6.11 -13.07 6.87
N GLU A 78 6.20 -11.76 6.65
CA GLU A 78 7.38 -11.12 6.11
C GLU A 78 8.43 -10.79 7.18
N GLY A 79 8.14 -11.08 8.45
CA GLY A 79 9.03 -10.74 9.55
C GLY A 79 9.11 -9.25 9.85
N LEU A 80 8.05 -8.50 9.54
CA LEU A 80 8.04 -7.05 9.71
C LEU A 80 7.32 -6.65 10.99
N ALA A 81 7.87 -5.63 11.67
CA ALA A 81 7.19 -5.00 12.79
C ALA A 81 6.20 -3.97 12.26
N LEU A 82 4.94 -4.13 12.59
CA LEU A 82 3.89 -3.22 12.14
C LEU A 82 3.36 -2.43 13.33
N VAL A 83 3.41 -1.10 13.22
CA VAL A 83 2.81 -0.19 14.19
C VAL A 83 1.62 0.49 13.51
N ARG A 84 0.43 0.22 14.04
CA ARG A 84 -0.80 0.80 13.51
C ARG A 84 -0.84 2.29 13.83
N PRO A 85 -1.08 3.18 12.85
CA PRO A 85 -1.16 4.61 13.12
C PRO A 85 -2.40 4.94 13.96
N GLU A 86 -2.26 5.95 14.84
CA GLU A 86 -3.37 6.40 15.66
C GLU A 86 -4.49 7.02 14.83
N THR A 87 -4.12 7.76 13.79
CA THR A 87 -5.06 8.35 12.85
C THR A 87 -4.94 7.65 11.50
N PHE A 88 -6.04 7.12 11.03
CA PHE A 88 -6.07 6.42 9.74
C PHE A 88 -7.38 6.73 9.03
N PRO A 89 -7.32 7.04 7.71
CA PRO A 89 -6.10 7.20 6.91
C PRO A 89 -5.40 8.53 7.16
N GLN A 90 -4.11 8.56 6.86
CA GLN A 90 -3.28 9.77 6.93
C GLN A 90 -2.64 10.02 5.58
N ASN A 91 -2.72 11.25 5.13
CA ASN A 91 -2.05 11.68 3.90
C ASN A 91 -1.22 12.94 4.15
#